data_5eacd473fb8df5decd99d91518dcafc0
#
_entry.id   5eacd473fb8df5decd99d91518dcafc0
#
_cell.length_a   1.000
_cell.length_b   1.000
_cell.length_c   1.000
_cell.angle_alpha   90.00
_cell.angle_beta   90.00
_cell.angle_gamma   90.00
#
_symmetry.space_group_name_H-M   'P 1'
#
loop_
_entity.id
_entity.type
_entity.pdbx_description
1 polymer ?
#
loop_
_entity_poly.entity_id
_entity_poly.type
_entity_poly.pdbx_seq_one_letter_code
_entity_poly.pdbx_strand_id
1 'polypeptide(L)'
;MSDRSRWDPQMAAFTAEQEKAAAAHPPVKAELPLAPHRKINDLLGMRTAVGGPIMAETIDRFVDARGRRIFCRVFRPVTDRVVPTLIYFHGGGWVWANVDTHDRMTREYAAAGPVNVVSVDYALSPEAKFPQALEECAEVVRFISEHGAAWGLDSARIFVGGDSAGGN
;
A
#
# COMPACT_ATOMS: atom_id res chain seq x y z
N MET A 1 4.18 -22.73 18.80
CA MET A 1 3.08 -21.76 18.97
C MET A 1 3.63 -20.64 19.84
N SER A 2 3.57 -19.38 19.39
CA SER A 2 4.00 -18.24 20.19
C SER A 2 3.06 -18.08 21.39
N ASP A 3 3.62 -17.85 22.56
CA ASP A 3 2.84 -17.53 23.76
C ASP A 3 2.13 -16.17 23.56
N ARG A 4 0.84 -16.21 23.40
CA ARG A 4 -0.03 -15.02 23.21
C ARG A 4 -0.59 -14.43 24.48
N SER A 5 -0.26 -14.99 25.64
CA SER A 5 -0.77 -14.54 26.93
C SER A 5 -0.36 -13.10 27.26
N ARG A 6 0.71 -12.60 26.62
CA ARG A 6 1.26 -11.24 26.79
C ARG A 6 0.85 -10.27 25.69
N TRP A 7 0.02 -10.67 24.75
CA TRP A 7 -0.44 -9.80 23.67
C TRP A 7 -1.56 -8.87 24.16
N ASP A 8 -1.64 -7.71 23.54
CA ASP A 8 -2.81 -6.87 23.66
C ASP A 8 -4.06 -7.68 23.26
N PRO A 9 -5.16 -7.64 24.05
CA PRO A 9 -6.36 -8.44 23.78
C PRO A 9 -6.97 -8.18 22.39
N GLN A 10 -6.92 -6.94 21.90
CA GLN A 10 -7.43 -6.58 20.56
C GLN A 10 -6.55 -7.19 19.46
N MET A 11 -5.24 -7.17 19.65
CA MET A 11 -4.30 -7.78 18.71
C MET A 11 -4.43 -9.31 18.70
N ALA A 12 -4.63 -9.93 19.86
CA ALA A 12 -4.84 -11.36 19.96
C ALA A 12 -6.13 -11.78 19.23
N ALA A 13 -7.23 -11.05 19.44
CA ALA A 13 -8.51 -11.30 18.77
C ALA A 13 -8.43 -11.10 17.26
N PHE A 14 -7.82 -10.00 16.81
CA PHE A 14 -7.57 -9.72 15.39
C PHE A 14 -6.77 -10.84 14.72
N THR A 15 -5.66 -11.25 15.34
CA THR A 15 -4.82 -12.32 14.79
C THR A 15 -5.57 -13.65 14.69
N ALA A 16 -6.36 -14.00 15.71
CA ALA A 16 -7.18 -15.21 15.69
C ALA A 16 -8.21 -15.19 14.56
N GLU A 17 -8.81 -14.04 14.29
CA GLU A 17 -9.75 -13.89 13.18
C GLU A 17 -9.04 -14.03 11.83
N GLN A 18 -7.86 -13.44 11.66
CA GLN A 18 -7.07 -13.58 10.43
C GLN A 18 -6.66 -15.04 10.18
N GLU A 19 -6.20 -15.74 11.21
CA GLU A 19 -5.85 -17.16 11.11
C GLU A 19 -7.05 -18.03 10.73
N LYS A 20 -8.22 -17.78 11.33
CA LYS A 20 -9.45 -18.48 10.96
C LYS A 20 -9.84 -18.22 9.50
N ALA A 21 -9.70 -16.98 9.05
CA ALA A 21 -9.96 -16.61 7.66
C ALA A 21 -8.96 -17.29 6.70
N ALA A 22 -7.68 -17.28 7.04
CA ALA A 22 -6.64 -17.94 6.24
C ALA A 22 -6.84 -19.47 6.19
N ALA A 23 -7.25 -20.09 7.28
CA ALA A 23 -7.52 -21.54 7.34
C ALA A 23 -8.69 -21.99 6.43
N ALA A 24 -9.56 -21.08 6.02
CA ALA A 24 -10.63 -21.36 5.06
C ALA A 24 -10.12 -21.49 3.60
N HIS A 25 -8.86 -21.16 3.35
CA HIS A 25 -8.23 -21.25 2.04
C HIS A 25 -7.16 -22.35 2.02
N PRO A 26 -6.92 -22.98 0.87
CA PRO A 26 -5.87 -23.98 0.77
C PRO A 26 -4.51 -23.36 1.11
N PRO A 27 -3.62 -24.12 1.78
CA PRO A 27 -2.29 -23.64 2.10
C PRO A 27 -1.51 -23.30 0.81
N VAL A 28 -0.73 -22.23 0.86
CA VAL A 28 0.17 -21.86 -0.23
C VAL A 28 1.21 -22.98 -0.38
N LYS A 29 1.13 -23.72 -1.48
CA LYS A 29 2.15 -24.71 -1.85
C LYS A 29 3.10 -24.06 -2.84
N ALA A 30 4.40 -24.29 -2.66
CA ALA A 30 5.44 -23.74 -3.54
C ALA A 30 5.24 -24.12 -5.03
N GLU A 31 4.54 -25.20 -5.28
CA GLU A 31 4.28 -25.76 -6.62
C GLU A 31 3.07 -25.17 -7.33
N LEU A 32 2.24 -24.35 -6.65
CA LEU A 32 1.06 -23.76 -7.27
C LEU A 32 1.41 -22.45 -7.98
N PRO A 33 0.74 -22.12 -9.10
CA PRO A 33 0.90 -20.83 -9.76
C PRO A 33 0.68 -19.67 -8.79
N LEU A 34 1.54 -18.66 -8.85
CA LEU A 34 1.52 -17.53 -7.91
C LEU A 34 0.23 -16.70 -8.01
N ALA A 35 -0.33 -16.54 -9.21
CA ALA A 35 -1.51 -15.70 -9.44
C ALA A 35 -2.75 -16.11 -8.62
N PRO A 36 -3.14 -17.38 -8.51
CA PRO A 36 -4.23 -17.78 -7.61
C PRO A 36 -3.94 -17.46 -6.14
N HIS A 37 -2.68 -17.61 -5.70
CA HIS A 37 -2.28 -17.29 -4.33
C HIS A 37 -2.36 -15.78 -4.05
N ARG A 38 -1.91 -14.93 -4.99
CA ARG A 38 -2.07 -13.48 -4.88
C ARG A 38 -3.52 -13.11 -4.70
N LYS A 39 -4.40 -13.66 -5.53
CA LYS A 39 -5.84 -13.39 -5.42
C LYS A 39 -6.41 -13.76 -4.05
N ILE A 40 -6.02 -14.89 -3.47
CA ILE A 40 -6.44 -15.29 -2.12
C ILE A 40 -5.88 -14.30 -1.09
N ASN A 41 -4.59 -13.98 -1.17
CA ASN A 41 -3.94 -13.05 -0.26
C ASN A 41 -4.55 -11.64 -0.33
N ASP A 42 -4.86 -11.15 -1.52
CA ASP A 42 -5.52 -9.88 -1.74
C ASP A 42 -6.94 -9.88 -1.13
N LEU A 43 -7.73 -10.93 -1.35
CA LEU A 43 -9.05 -11.07 -0.74
C LEU A 43 -8.99 -11.06 0.80
N LEU A 44 -7.97 -11.68 1.39
CA LEU A 44 -7.73 -11.65 2.83
C LEU A 44 -7.33 -10.24 3.31
N GLY A 45 -6.41 -9.59 2.62
CA GLY A 45 -5.97 -8.23 2.90
C GLY A 45 -7.11 -7.19 2.77
N MET A 46 -7.93 -7.31 1.73
CA MET A 46 -9.07 -6.42 1.51
C MET A 46 -10.10 -6.47 2.63
N ARG A 47 -10.18 -7.54 3.41
CA ARG A 47 -11.07 -7.61 4.59
C ARG A 47 -10.72 -6.56 5.65
N THR A 48 -9.47 -6.20 5.76
CA THR A 48 -8.98 -5.16 6.68
C THR A 48 -8.93 -3.78 6.05
N ALA A 49 -9.06 -3.71 4.73
CA ALA A 49 -9.05 -2.46 3.96
C ALA A 49 -10.41 -1.74 3.96
N VAL A 50 -11.49 -2.39 4.42
CA VAL A 50 -12.82 -1.78 4.49
C VAL A 50 -12.96 -0.80 5.65
N GLY A 51 -13.88 0.17 5.49
CA GLY A 51 -14.12 1.19 6.52
C GLY A 51 -13.02 2.27 6.54
N GLY A 52 -12.82 2.88 7.72
CA GLY A 52 -11.84 3.95 7.91
C GLY A 52 -12.32 5.34 7.45
N PRO A 53 -11.44 6.35 7.52
CA PRO A 53 -11.79 7.73 7.22
C PRO A 53 -12.15 7.94 5.74
N ILE A 54 -13.11 8.84 5.51
CA ILE A 54 -13.46 9.29 4.16
C ILE A 54 -12.53 10.45 3.80
N MET A 55 -11.98 10.41 2.60
CA MET A 55 -11.15 11.49 2.06
C MET A 55 -12.01 12.57 1.40
N ALA A 56 -11.53 13.81 1.43
CA ALA A 56 -12.14 14.88 0.65
C ALA A 56 -12.05 14.57 -0.86
N GLU A 57 -10.97 13.91 -1.27
CA GLU A 57 -10.78 13.46 -2.64
C GLU A 57 -9.93 12.20 -2.69
N THR A 58 -10.32 11.26 -3.57
CA THR A 58 -9.52 10.08 -3.93
C THR A 58 -9.40 10.03 -5.44
N ILE A 59 -8.18 9.99 -5.96
CA ILE A 59 -7.92 10.09 -7.40
C ILE A 59 -6.94 9.01 -7.82
N ASP A 60 -7.29 8.28 -8.87
CA ASP A 60 -6.36 7.33 -9.49
C ASP A 60 -5.52 8.04 -10.55
N ARG A 61 -4.23 7.84 -10.54
CA ARG A 61 -3.22 8.46 -11.40
C ARG A 61 -2.23 7.42 -11.89
N PHE A 62 -1.46 7.80 -12.90
CA PHE A 62 -0.40 6.96 -13.45
C PHE A 62 0.89 7.76 -13.64
N VAL A 63 1.99 7.12 -13.33
CA VAL A 63 3.34 7.60 -13.68
C VAL A 63 3.91 6.69 -14.76
N ASP A 64 4.24 7.27 -15.91
CA ASP A 64 4.87 6.51 -16.98
C ASP A 64 6.39 6.47 -16.76
N ALA A 65 6.89 5.32 -16.36
CA ALA A 65 8.30 5.11 -16.09
C ALA A 65 8.70 3.66 -16.30
N ARG A 66 9.96 3.42 -16.66
CA ARG A 66 10.55 2.08 -16.81
C ARG A 66 9.76 1.15 -17.75
N GLY A 67 9.12 1.71 -18.78
CA GLY A 67 8.32 0.95 -19.75
C GLY A 67 6.95 0.48 -19.20
N ARG A 68 6.56 0.94 -18.02
CA ARG A 68 5.27 0.66 -17.39
C ARG A 68 4.51 1.95 -17.09
N ARG A 69 3.19 1.78 -16.96
CA ARG A 69 2.31 2.76 -16.32
C ARG A 69 2.13 2.33 -14.87
N ILE A 70 2.82 3.02 -13.97
CA ILE A 70 2.79 2.74 -12.52
C ILE A 70 1.53 3.38 -11.97
N PHE A 71 0.62 2.55 -11.46
CA PHE A 71 -0.61 3.03 -10.85
C PHE A 71 -0.32 3.67 -9.49
N CYS A 72 -0.96 4.81 -9.24
CA CYS A 72 -0.87 5.54 -7.98
C CYS A 72 -2.26 5.97 -7.55
N ARG A 73 -2.67 5.63 -6.33
CA ARG A 73 -3.89 6.18 -5.73
C ARG A 73 -3.54 7.31 -4.79
N VAL A 74 -4.11 8.46 -5.07
CA VAL A 74 -3.89 9.68 -4.31
C VAL A 74 -5.06 9.90 -3.36
N PHE A 75 -4.78 9.99 -2.07
CA PHE A 75 -5.74 10.31 -1.01
C PHE A 75 -5.49 11.72 -0.51
N ARG A 76 -6.48 12.58 -0.63
CA ARG A 76 -6.43 13.96 -0.15
C ARG A 76 -7.44 14.15 0.98
N PRO A 77 -6.98 14.26 2.23
CA PRO A 77 -7.89 14.41 3.37
C PRO A 77 -8.59 15.78 3.39
N VAL A 78 -7.94 16.79 2.80
CA VAL A 78 -8.46 18.15 2.64
C VAL A 78 -8.11 18.68 1.25
N THR A 79 -8.94 19.58 0.71
CA THR A 79 -8.73 20.18 -0.62
C THR A 79 -8.72 21.72 -0.57
N ASP A 80 -9.03 22.29 0.58
CA ASP A 80 -9.10 23.73 0.81
C ASP A 80 -7.74 24.38 1.11
N ARG A 81 -6.73 23.57 1.34
CA ARG A 81 -5.35 24.02 1.61
C ARG A 81 -4.32 23.01 1.12
N VAL A 82 -3.11 23.47 0.92
CA VAL A 82 -1.97 22.61 0.57
C VAL A 82 -1.41 21.99 1.84
N VAL A 83 -1.34 20.65 1.86
CA VAL A 83 -0.76 19.86 2.95
C VAL A 83 0.41 19.02 2.42
N PRO A 84 1.37 18.63 3.26
CA PRO A 84 2.51 17.80 2.84
C PRO A 84 2.08 16.52 2.11
N THR A 85 3.00 15.90 1.41
CA THR A 85 2.77 14.66 0.65
C THR A 85 3.58 13.51 1.22
N LEU A 86 2.92 12.40 1.54
CA LEU A 86 3.53 11.11 1.85
C LEU A 86 3.41 10.21 0.62
N ILE A 87 4.53 9.74 0.08
CA ILE A 87 4.55 8.68 -0.92
C ILE A 87 4.72 7.36 -0.17
N TYR A 88 3.73 6.47 -0.31
CA TYR A 88 3.65 5.25 0.46
C TYR A 88 3.83 4.02 -0.44
N PHE A 89 4.74 3.15 -0.02
CA PHE A 89 5.01 1.86 -0.65
C PHE A 89 4.52 0.74 0.25
N HIS A 90 3.63 -0.11 -0.26
CA HIS A 90 3.02 -1.17 0.53
C HIS A 90 3.99 -2.31 0.84
N GLY A 91 3.76 -3.02 1.93
CA GLY A 91 4.44 -4.26 2.26
C GLY A 91 3.99 -5.44 1.39
N GLY A 92 4.52 -6.61 1.68
CA GLY A 92 4.16 -7.83 0.96
C GLY A 92 5.35 -8.59 0.39
N GLY A 93 6.57 -8.35 0.91
CA GLY A 93 7.79 -9.09 0.52
C GLY A 93 8.15 -8.96 -0.95
N TRP A 94 7.77 -7.86 -1.60
CA TRP A 94 7.95 -7.59 -3.03
C TRP A 94 7.19 -8.56 -3.94
N VAL A 95 6.30 -9.40 -3.39
CA VAL A 95 5.57 -10.46 -4.10
C VAL A 95 4.07 -10.33 -3.97
N TRP A 96 3.60 -9.78 -2.84
CA TRP A 96 2.20 -9.75 -2.43
C TRP A 96 1.69 -8.34 -2.24
N ALA A 97 0.36 -8.24 -2.12
CA ALA A 97 -0.37 -7.02 -1.83
C ALA A 97 -0.39 -6.00 -2.98
N ASN A 98 -1.12 -4.92 -2.77
CA ASN A 98 -1.33 -3.84 -3.72
C ASN A 98 -1.96 -2.63 -3.00
N VAL A 99 -2.29 -1.58 -3.72
CA VAL A 99 -2.92 -0.37 -3.17
C VAL A 99 -4.28 -0.64 -2.54
N ASP A 100 -5.06 -1.63 -3.03
CA ASP A 100 -6.38 -1.94 -2.48
C ASP A 100 -6.29 -2.63 -1.12
N THR A 101 -5.31 -3.52 -0.92
CA THR A 101 -5.08 -4.19 0.37
C THR A 101 -4.61 -3.23 1.46
N HIS A 102 -4.04 -2.09 1.09
CA HIS A 102 -3.53 -1.05 1.99
C HIS A 102 -4.39 0.22 2.01
N ASP A 103 -5.54 0.22 1.32
CA ASP A 103 -6.42 1.39 1.14
C ASP A 103 -6.78 2.06 2.47
N ARG A 104 -7.34 1.32 3.42
CA ARG A 104 -7.74 1.87 4.71
C ARG A 104 -6.54 2.43 5.48
N MET A 105 -5.45 1.70 5.55
CA MET A 105 -4.27 2.11 6.31
C MET A 105 -3.69 3.42 5.77
N THR A 106 -3.60 3.58 4.46
CA THR A 106 -3.12 4.82 3.83
C THR A 106 -4.07 5.98 4.06
N ARG A 107 -5.40 5.75 4.11
CA ARG A 107 -6.38 6.78 4.50
C ARG A 107 -6.30 7.15 5.97
N GLU A 108 -6.01 6.20 6.86
CA GLU A 108 -5.76 6.49 8.30
C GLU A 108 -4.54 7.41 8.44
N TYR A 109 -3.45 7.16 7.70
CA TYR A 109 -2.29 8.07 7.68
C TYR A 109 -2.67 9.46 7.16
N ALA A 110 -3.44 9.53 6.07
CA ALA A 110 -3.87 10.80 5.50
C ALA A 110 -4.70 11.63 6.50
N ALA A 111 -5.54 10.98 7.31
CA ALA A 111 -6.42 11.64 8.27
C ALA A 111 -5.74 12.01 9.59
N ALA A 112 -4.80 11.17 10.07
CA ALA A 112 -4.18 11.32 11.39
C ALA A 112 -3.34 12.60 11.53
N GLY A 113 -2.65 13.03 10.46
CA GLY A 113 -2.01 14.33 10.43
C GLY A 113 -2.16 14.85 9.01
N PRO A 114 -3.02 15.85 8.74
CA PRO A 114 -3.46 16.15 7.38
C PRO A 114 -2.31 16.14 6.38
N VAL A 115 -2.19 15.06 5.63
CA VAL A 115 -1.13 14.80 4.65
C VAL A 115 -1.75 14.13 3.42
N ASN A 116 -1.40 14.57 2.23
CA ASN A 116 -1.76 13.82 1.03
C ASN A 116 -0.97 12.51 1.01
N VAL A 117 -1.62 11.40 0.69
CA VAL A 117 -0.94 10.11 0.54
C VAL A 117 -1.01 9.66 -0.91
N VAL A 118 0.13 9.34 -1.49
CA VAL A 118 0.27 8.70 -2.80
C VAL A 118 0.63 7.24 -2.56
N SER A 119 -0.34 6.34 -2.66
CA SER A 119 -0.12 4.90 -2.55
C SER A 119 0.28 4.34 -3.91
N VAL A 120 1.40 3.63 -3.97
CA VAL A 120 2.07 3.22 -5.22
C VAL A 120 1.94 1.72 -5.44
N ASP A 121 1.46 1.34 -6.63
CA ASP A 121 1.34 -0.05 -7.08
C ASP A 121 2.57 -0.45 -7.91
N TYR A 122 3.70 -0.61 -7.23
CA TYR A 122 4.96 -0.96 -7.85
C TYR A 122 4.96 -2.42 -8.36
N ALA A 123 5.87 -2.74 -9.29
CA ALA A 123 5.99 -4.06 -9.89
C ALA A 123 6.40 -5.12 -8.87
N LEU A 124 5.77 -6.29 -8.94
CA LEU A 124 5.99 -7.40 -8.02
C LEU A 124 6.81 -8.52 -8.65
N SER A 125 7.61 -9.19 -7.83
CA SER A 125 8.32 -10.42 -8.19
C SER A 125 7.34 -11.61 -8.24
N PRO A 126 7.61 -12.62 -9.05
CA PRO A 126 8.78 -12.83 -9.92
C PRO A 126 8.68 -12.18 -11.30
N GLU A 127 7.55 -11.56 -11.66
CA GLU A 127 7.35 -10.92 -12.96
C GLU A 127 8.33 -9.77 -13.16
N ALA A 128 8.57 -9.00 -12.12
CA ALA A 128 9.58 -7.97 -12.05
C ALA A 128 10.69 -8.39 -11.09
N LYS A 129 11.90 -8.52 -11.60
CA LYS A 129 13.07 -8.85 -10.79
C LYS A 129 13.72 -7.59 -10.23
N PHE A 130 14.41 -7.73 -9.09
CA PHE A 130 15.29 -6.67 -8.59
C PHE A 130 16.21 -6.18 -9.70
N PRO A 131 16.41 -4.85 -9.86
CA PRO A 131 15.94 -3.77 -9.00
C PRO A 131 14.66 -3.06 -9.48
N GLN A 132 13.87 -3.62 -10.40
CA GLN A 132 12.78 -2.92 -11.09
C GLN A 132 11.80 -2.24 -10.12
N ALA A 133 11.33 -2.93 -9.08
CA ALA A 133 10.40 -2.34 -8.10
C ALA A 133 10.98 -1.08 -7.45
N LEU A 134 12.25 -1.13 -7.02
CA LEU A 134 12.95 0.01 -6.42
C LEU A 134 13.10 1.17 -7.39
N GLU A 135 13.44 0.87 -8.64
CA GLU A 135 13.58 1.88 -9.68
C GLU A 135 12.23 2.55 -9.99
N GLU A 136 11.13 1.79 -10.03
CA GLU A 136 9.78 2.33 -10.17
C GLU A 136 9.40 3.23 -8.99
N CYS A 137 9.66 2.81 -7.76
CA CYS A 137 9.44 3.63 -6.57
C CYS A 137 10.22 4.96 -6.64
N ALA A 138 11.50 4.90 -7.00
CA ALA A 138 12.34 6.09 -7.15
C ALA A 138 11.82 7.03 -8.26
N GLU A 139 11.35 6.49 -9.39
CA GLU A 139 10.76 7.28 -10.47
C GLU A 139 9.46 7.96 -10.03
N VAL A 140 8.61 7.30 -9.23
CA VAL A 140 7.41 7.94 -8.68
C VAL A 140 7.79 9.09 -7.75
N VAL A 141 8.78 8.92 -6.87
CA VAL A 141 9.26 10.00 -5.99
C VAL A 141 9.74 11.19 -6.82
N ARG A 142 10.57 10.94 -7.85
CA ARG A 142 11.07 11.98 -8.75
C ARG A 142 9.93 12.69 -9.48
N PHE A 143 9.00 11.92 -10.06
CA PHE A 143 7.84 12.47 -10.76
C PHE A 143 7.00 13.39 -9.85
N ILE A 144 6.71 12.95 -8.62
CA ILE A 144 5.93 13.76 -7.67
C ILE A 144 6.67 15.02 -7.26
N SER A 145 8.00 14.96 -7.10
CA SER A 145 8.79 16.16 -6.80
C SER A 145 8.78 17.20 -7.92
N GLU A 146 8.73 16.75 -9.17
CA GLU A 146 8.77 17.61 -10.36
C GLU A 146 7.36 18.06 -10.81
N HIS A 147 6.37 17.17 -10.69
CA HIS A 147 5.06 17.34 -11.33
C HIS A 147 3.87 17.20 -10.37
N GLY A 148 4.08 16.87 -9.10
CA GLY A 148 3.01 16.59 -8.13
C GLY A 148 2.02 17.76 -7.94
N ALA A 149 2.46 18.99 -8.16
CA ALA A 149 1.60 20.16 -8.11
C ALA A 149 0.40 20.07 -9.08
N ALA A 150 0.56 19.41 -10.24
CA ALA A 150 -0.53 19.17 -11.18
C ALA A 150 -1.58 18.18 -10.65
N TRP A 151 -1.25 17.42 -9.60
CA TRP A 151 -2.17 16.52 -8.88
C TRP A 151 -2.71 17.15 -7.59
N GLY A 152 -2.42 18.43 -7.35
CA GLY A 152 -2.79 19.14 -6.12
C GLY A 152 -1.95 18.74 -4.90
N LEU A 153 -0.74 18.23 -5.12
CA LEU A 153 0.18 17.76 -4.09
C LEU A 153 1.22 18.83 -3.76
N ASP A 154 1.73 18.82 -2.54
CA ASP A 154 2.89 19.62 -2.16
C ASP A 154 4.17 18.89 -2.59
N SER A 155 4.76 19.37 -3.67
CA SER A 155 6.02 18.84 -4.21
C SER A 155 7.27 19.32 -3.48
N ALA A 156 7.15 20.27 -2.53
CA ALA A 156 8.26 20.78 -1.75
C ALA A 156 8.41 20.08 -0.39
N ARG A 157 7.31 19.52 0.14
CA ARG A 157 7.30 18.81 1.42
C ARG A 157 6.86 17.37 1.20
N ILE A 158 7.81 16.53 0.75
CA ILE A 158 7.59 15.11 0.46
C ILE A 158 8.22 14.27 1.57
N PHE A 159 7.46 13.32 2.04
CA PHE A 159 7.90 12.21 2.89
C PHE A 159 7.77 10.90 2.12
N VAL A 160 8.63 9.95 2.43
CA VAL A 160 8.58 8.59 1.91
C VAL A 160 8.40 7.65 3.07
N GLY A 161 7.52 6.68 2.91
CA GLY A 161 7.25 5.67 3.94
C GLY A 161 6.68 4.40 3.35
N GLY A 162 6.66 3.37 4.18
CA GLY A 162 6.11 2.07 3.82
C GLY A 162 6.22 1.10 4.97
N ASP A 163 5.59 -0.04 4.84
CA ASP A 163 5.66 -1.13 5.81
C ASP A 163 6.47 -2.31 5.25
N SER A 164 7.18 -3.04 6.12
CA SER A 164 7.90 -4.25 5.73
C SER A 164 8.79 -4.03 4.48
N ALA A 165 8.53 -4.75 3.38
CA ALA A 165 9.26 -4.58 2.12
C ALA A 165 9.17 -3.15 1.56
N GLY A 166 8.04 -2.46 1.74
CA GLY A 166 7.88 -1.06 1.33
C GLY A 166 8.66 -0.06 2.18
N GLY A 167 9.08 -0.46 3.39
CA GLY A 167 9.92 0.34 4.29
C GLY A 167 11.42 0.06 4.16
N ASN A 168 11.80 -0.81 3.26
CA ASN A 168 13.19 -1.27 3.07
C ASN A 168 14.02 -0.28 2.25
#